data_1e0ac2403e690a51897d36d0a9887eaf
#
_entry.id   1e0ac2403e690a51897d36d0a9887eaf
#
_cell.length_a   1.000
_cell.length_b   1.000
_cell.length_c   1.000
_cell.angle_alpha   90.00
_cell.angle_beta   90.00
_cell.angle_gamma   90.00
#
_symmetry.space_group_name_H-M   'P 1'
#
loop_
_entity.id
_entity.type
_entity.pdbx_description
1 polymer ?
#
loop_
_entity_poly.entity_id
_entity_poly.type
_entity_poly.pdbx_seq_one_letter_code
_entity_poly.pdbx_strand_id
1 'polypeptide(L)'
;MHSPRSRIALFALLAAAACADGTPTQPSAAPSAGPSHAVEPYTGRIRIGTVTGAASVKIGATVAYDVREKGSNAYLVSGLANEQVTVTWSSGVSVPTNNRRLQVVCTTSATDRDQRVAAGNAAGFPSAWEYVSSASCWRVYIGERPLPIDAAAESTYKQNVINAGLATSAALWKTVTTPVNEPRYVTTKSTGTSASSRAQPRITVASTARVLIGGVQYRGIAEVMRGASGTLAGINDVPMEEYLYGVVPRELGPVQYPEAEAQKAQAVAARTYAAGNLGKHWNNGYDLVATVQDQVYGGSAAEHSISTAAVNATTGIVATYNGNLINALFYATSGGKTSNVEDVFTGTDAYLRSVWDAPPGQELPSVSALLTDLRTPAWTGGYATWHGFHRWNYTWTMAQMSCVVGDFANQPVGNVTAINVLSRSGTSGRATQVQFVTDAGTFTETGTAIRAAMPYINSSGVPTLLPSTLFVVERLTNSSGALTGYRVYGGGNGHGAGMAQTGAVGMARAGHTYQQILQKYYTGIVLQVKAGTRRDGISPIITTATDPYDCTSA
;
A
#
# COMPACT_ATOMS: atom_id res chain seq x y z
N MET A 1 43.83 5.55 1.16
CA MET A 1 42.85 6.16 0.25
C MET A 1 41.94 5.06 -0.28
N HIS A 2 40.83 4.78 0.43
CA HIS A 2 39.79 3.87 -0.06
C HIS A 2 38.46 4.59 0.13
N SER A 3 37.79 4.80 -0.99
CA SER A 3 36.48 5.48 -1.13
C SER A 3 35.38 4.70 -0.41
N PRO A 4 34.48 5.32 0.37
CA PRO A 4 33.31 4.69 0.87
C PRO A 4 32.20 4.75 -0.19
N ARG A 5 32.02 3.66 -0.94
CA ARG A 5 30.90 3.51 -1.86
C ARG A 5 29.96 2.38 -1.43
N SER A 6 28.67 2.73 -1.34
CA SER A 6 27.51 1.85 -1.51
C SER A 6 27.30 0.72 -0.49
N ARG A 7 26.70 1.04 0.65
CA ARG A 7 26.03 0.05 1.51
C ARG A 7 24.59 0.43 1.91
N ILE A 8 23.92 1.28 1.15
CA ILE A 8 22.52 1.72 1.45
C ILE A 8 21.43 0.84 0.78
N ALA A 9 21.79 -0.19 0.04
CA ALA A 9 20.82 -0.93 -0.79
C ALA A 9 20.55 -2.37 -0.34
N LEU A 10 20.70 -2.73 0.95
CA LEU A 10 20.47 -4.12 1.39
C LEU A 10 19.63 -4.25 2.68
N PHE A 11 18.72 -3.33 2.96
CA PHE A 11 17.84 -3.44 4.13
C PHE A 11 16.42 -3.95 3.83
N ALA A 12 16.17 -4.48 2.64
CA ALA A 12 14.80 -4.77 2.19
C ALA A 12 14.43 -6.24 2.01
N LEU A 13 15.25 -7.22 2.37
CA LEU A 13 14.84 -8.63 2.22
C LEU A 13 15.47 -9.50 3.31
N LEU A 14 14.73 -9.77 4.36
CA LEU A 14 14.67 -10.99 5.18
C LEU A 14 14.16 -10.69 6.59
N ALA A 15 12.88 -10.38 6.71
CA ALA A 15 12.15 -10.51 7.98
C ALA A 15 10.82 -11.23 7.69
N ALA A 16 10.91 -12.48 7.27
CA ALA A 16 9.77 -13.37 7.36
C ALA A 16 9.65 -13.80 8.82
N ALA A 17 8.50 -13.49 9.43
CA ALA A 17 8.03 -13.88 10.76
C ALA A 17 8.43 -12.99 11.96
N ALA A 18 8.27 -11.68 11.82
CA ALA A 18 7.95 -10.85 12.99
C ALA A 18 6.85 -9.90 12.54
N CYS A 19 5.79 -9.74 13.32
CA CYS A 19 4.78 -8.71 13.12
C CYS A 19 5.49 -7.41 12.87
N ALA A 20 5.25 -6.89 11.73
CA ALA A 20 6.05 -5.83 11.19
C ALA A 20 5.58 -4.51 11.74
N ASP A 21 6.49 -3.81 12.35
CA ASP A 21 6.36 -2.40 12.65
C ASP A 21 6.74 -1.56 11.44
N GLY A 22 5.77 -1.42 10.54
CA GLY A 22 5.73 -0.21 9.77
C GLY A 22 5.38 0.92 10.75
N THR A 23 6.13 2.01 10.79
CA THR A 23 5.59 3.24 11.37
C THR A 23 4.26 3.48 10.68
N PRO A 24 3.10 3.46 11.38
CA PRO A 24 1.89 3.93 10.75
C PRO A 24 2.21 5.37 10.35
N THR A 25 2.21 5.64 9.06
CA THR A 25 2.07 7.02 8.62
C THR A 25 0.84 7.51 9.33
N GLN A 26 0.99 8.64 10.06
CA GLN A 26 -0.12 9.36 10.66
C GLN A 26 -1.37 9.17 9.82
N PRO A 27 -2.56 8.99 10.40
CA PRO A 27 -3.75 9.27 9.64
C PRO A 27 -3.54 10.69 9.11
N SER A 28 -3.30 10.81 7.81
CA SER A 28 -3.06 12.10 7.17
C SER A 28 -4.24 12.98 7.57
N ALA A 29 -3.96 14.19 8.01
CA ALA A 29 -4.96 15.25 8.05
C ALA A 29 -5.82 15.08 6.80
N ALA A 30 -7.14 15.17 6.95
CA ALA A 30 -8.10 14.94 5.88
C ALA A 30 -7.53 15.47 4.55
N PRO A 31 -7.49 14.65 3.49
CA PRO A 31 -6.82 15.03 2.25
C PRO A 31 -7.39 16.38 1.82
N SER A 32 -6.53 17.35 1.61
CA SER A 32 -6.90 18.61 0.96
C SER A 32 -7.58 18.22 -0.35
N ALA A 33 -8.76 18.75 -0.61
CA ALA A 33 -9.60 18.43 -1.75
C ALA A 33 -8.78 18.44 -3.05
N GLY A 34 -8.37 17.25 -3.47
CA GLY A 34 -7.95 16.97 -4.83
C GLY A 34 -9.17 17.01 -5.76
N PRO A 35 -9.00 16.95 -7.09
CA PRO A 35 -10.11 17.01 -8.02
C PRO A 35 -11.16 15.98 -7.62
N SER A 36 -12.41 16.43 -7.48
CA SER A 36 -13.56 15.63 -7.07
C SER A 36 -13.84 14.56 -8.10
N HIS A 37 -13.37 13.36 -7.87
CA HIS A 37 -13.83 12.19 -8.60
C HIS A 37 -15.17 11.73 -8.00
N ALA A 38 -16.10 11.31 -8.86
CA ALA A 38 -17.42 10.88 -8.42
C ALA A 38 -17.31 9.70 -7.46
N VAL A 39 -18.05 9.78 -6.35
CA VAL A 39 -18.03 8.83 -5.24
C VAL A 39 -18.85 7.59 -5.61
N GLU A 40 -18.22 6.41 -5.76
CA GLU A 40 -18.92 5.14 -5.98
C GLU A 40 -19.21 4.38 -4.69
N PRO A 41 -20.35 3.67 -4.59
CA PRO A 41 -20.66 2.91 -3.38
C PRO A 41 -19.65 1.76 -3.16
N TYR A 42 -19.27 1.53 -1.92
CA TYR A 42 -18.45 0.38 -1.53
C TYR A 42 -19.13 -0.94 -1.96
N THR A 43 -18.45 -1.68 -2.81
CA THR A 43 -18.96 -2.91 -3.44
C THR A 43 -18.63 -4.19 -2.66
N GLY A 44 -18.11 -4.10 -1.43
CA GLY A 44 -17.59 -5.26 -0.67
C GLY A 44 -16.20 -5.71 -1.13
N ARG A 45 -15.55 -4.97 -2.01
CA ARG A 45 -14.22 -5.26 -2.56
C ARG A 45 -13.19 -4.29 -2.02
N ILE A 46 -11.93 -4.71 -2.03
CA ILE A 46 -10.78 -3.90 -1.62
C ILE A 46 -9.70 -3.98 -2.71
N ARG A 47 -8.99 -2.90 -2.91
CA ARG A 47 -7.92 -2.76 -3.89
C ARG A 47 -6.57 -2.73 -3.18
N ILE A 48 -5.74 -3.73 -3.41
CA ILE A 48 -4.45 -3.87 -2.74
C ILE A 48 -3.31 -3.61 -3.72
N GLY A 49 -2.48 -2.62 -3.43
CA GLY A 49 -1.21 -2.40 -4.13
C GLY A 49 -0.20 -3.48 -3.74
N THR A 50 -0.05 -4.49 -4.62
CA THR A 50 0.85 -5.64 -4.39
C THR A 50 2.24 -5.42 -4.98
N VAL A 51 2.34 -4.61 -6.03
CA VAL A 51 3.57 -4.06 -6.59
C VAL A 51 3.40 -2.55 -6.65
N THR A 52 4.31 -1.78 -6.09
CA THR A 52 4.18 -0.32 -6.02
C THR A 52 5.47 0.38 -6.46
N GLY A 53 5.36 1.60 -6.99
CA GLY A 53 6.53 2.39 -7.38
C GLY A 53 7.33 1.83 -8.56
N ALA A 54 6.74 1.00 -9.41
CA ALA A 54 7.44 0.25 -10.44
C ALA A 54 7.48 0.99 -11.80
N ALA A 55 8.53 0.75 -12.58
CA ALA A 55 8.59 1.19 -13.99
C ALA A 55 7.77 0.24 -14.89
N SER A 56 7.60 -1.01 -14.48
CA SER A 56 6.81 -2.02 -15.18
C SER A 56 6.16 -2.98 -14.20
N VAL A 57 5.02 -3.55 -14.58
CA VAL A 57 4.31 -4.56 -13.79
C VAL A 57 4.05 -5.79 -14.65
N LYS A 58 4.31 -6.97 -14.10
CA LYS A 58 3.95 -8.24 -14.73
C LYS A 58 2.61 -8.72 -14.19
N ILE A 59 1.67 -9.05 -15.09
CA ILE A 59 0.38 -9.63 -14.76
C ILE A 59 0.11 -10.87 -15.60
N GLY A 60 -0.67 -11.82 -15.06
CA GLY A 60 -1.01 -13.07 -15.73
C GLY A 60 -2.10 -13.82 -14.99
N ALA A 61 -2.30 -15.10 -15.33
CA ALA A 61 -3.20 -15.99 -14.61
C ALA A 61 -2.74 -17.44 -14.64
N THR A 62 -3.28 -18.26 -13.74
CA THR A 62 -3.03 -19.70 -13.67
C THR A 62 -3.75 -20.50 -14.76
N VAL A 63 -4.60 -19.88 -15.54
CA VAL A 63 -5.32 -20.38 -16.71
C VAL A 63 -5.03 -19.49 -17.91
N ALA A 64 -5.42 -19.90 -19.11
CA ALA A 64 -5.41 -19.01 -20.28
C ALA A 64 -6.32 -17.81 -20.03
N TYR A 65 -5.88 -16.63 -20.44
CA TYR A 65 -6.54 -15.37 -20.09
C TYR A 65 -6.44 -14.32 -21.20
N ASP A 66 -7.33 -13.36 -21.15
CA ASP A 66 -7.23 -12.11 -21.91
C ASP A 66 -6.87 -10.96 -21.00
N VAL A 67 -6.00 -10.07 -21.48
CA VAL A 67 -5.85 -8.73 -20.92
C VAL A 67 -6.79 -7.79 -21.67
N ARG A 68 -7.60 -7.06 -20.93
CA ARG A 68 -8.60 -6.15 -21.46
C ARG A 68 -8.48 -4.77 -20.82
N GLU A 69 -8.99 -3.76 -21.45
CA GLU A 69 -9.12 -2.42 -20.87
C GLU A 69 -10.19 -2.41 -19.77
N LYS A 70 -9.90 -1.77 -18.64
CA LYS A 70 -10.90 -1.44 -17.62
C LYS A 70 -11.91 -0.44 -18.21
N GLY A 71 -13.20 -0.64 -17.96
CA GLY A 71 -14.29 0.18 -18.47
C GLY A 71 -14.78 -0.28 -19.84
N SER A 72 -14.03 -0.06 -20.91
CA SER A 72 -14.43 -0.44 -22.28
C SER A 72 -14.47 -1.95 -22.53
N ASN A 73 -13.77 -2.73 -21.71
CA ASN A 73 -13.56 -4.17 -21.89
C ASN A 73 -12.91 -4.55 -23.24
N ALA A 74 -12.27 -3.59 -23.91
CA ALA A 74 -11.59 -3.82 -25.18
C ALA A 74 -10.45 -4.82 -25.01
N TYR A 75 -10.33 -5.78 -25.94
CA TYR A 75 -9.27 -6.77 -25.94
C TYR A 75 -7.90 -6.12 -26.25
N LEU A 76 -6.87 -6.52 -25.53
CA LEU A 76 -5.49 -6.09 -25.74
C LEU A 76 -4.61 -7.24 -26.24
N VAL A 77 -4.36 -8.22 -25.39
CA VAL A 77 -3.57 -9.42 -25.70
C VAL A 77 -4.11 -10.62 -24.91
N SER A 78 -3.79 -11.83 -25.35
CA SER A 78 -4.05 -13.06 -24.57
C SER A 78 -2.75 -13.68 -24.08
N GLY A 79 -2.80 -14.36 -22.94
CA GLY A 79 -1.70 -15.15 -22.37
C GLY A 79 -2.11 -16.59 -22.13
N LEU A 80 -1.12 -17.49 -22.12
CA LEU A 80 -1.30 -18.88 -21.74
C LEU A 80 -1.32 -19.01 -20.21
N ALA A 81 -1.74 -20.17 -19.71
CA ALA A 81 -1.70 -20.50 -18.29
C ALA A 81 -0.29 -20.30 -17.73
N ASN A 82 -0.18 -19.56 -16.60
CA ASN A 82 1.06 -19.20 -15.90
C ASN A 82 2.04 -18.32 -16.69
N GLU A 83 1.72 -17.90 -17.91
CA GLU A 83 2.44 -16.85 -18.63
C GLU A 83 2.11 -15.49 -17.98
N GLN A 84 3.07 -14.57 -18.01
CA GLN A 84 2.84 -13.18 -17.61
C GLN A 84 3.18 -12.22 -18.74
N VAL A 85 2.34 -11.24 -18.94
CA VAL A 85 2.60 -10.09 -19.81
C VAL A 85 3.20 -8.96 -18.98
N THR A 86 4.02 -8.12 -19.61
CA THR A 86 4.61 -6.94 -18.99
C THR A 86 3.84 -5.71 -19.41
N VAL A 87 3.40 -4.92 -18.43
CA VAL A 87 2.77 -3.62 -18.66
C VAL A 87 3.75 -2.52 -18.31
N THR A 88 3.93 -1.59 -19.25
CA THR A 88 4.74 -0.37 -19.09
C THR A 88 3.90 0.86 -19.42
N TRP A 89 4.40 2.04 -19.08
CA TRP A 89 3.83 3.31 -19.51
C TRP A 89 4.75 3.98 -20.51
N SER A 90 4.19 4.45 -21.62
CA SER A 90 4.89 5.25 -22.63
C SER A 90 4.20 6.61 -22.76
N SER A 91 4.98 7.69 -22.73
CA SER A 91 4.49 9.05 -22.93
C SER A 91 4.17 9.38 -24.39
N GLY A 92 4.62 8.53 -25.34
CA GLY A 92 4.46 8.78 -26.77
C GLY A 92 4.33 7.48 -27.56
N VAL A 93 3.14 6.86 -27.53
CA VAL A 93 2.81 5.76 -28.43
C VAL A 93 2.21 6.35 -29.70
N SER A 94 2.79 6.02 -30.85
CA SER A 94 2.24 6.43 -32.13
C SER A 94 0.94 5.69 -32.43
N VAL A 95 -0.15 6.42 -32.49
CA VAL A 95 -1.50 5.87 -32.71
C VAL A 95 -2.06 6.46 -34.00
N PRO A 96 -2.52 5.62 -34.95
CA PRO A 96 -3.20 6.12 -36.13
C PRO A 96 -4.50 6.81 -35.71
N THR A 97 -4.62 8.07 -36.08
CA THR A 97 -5.82 8.87 -35.82
C THR A 97 -6.45 9.28 -37.15
N ASN A 98 -7.72 8.98 -37.30
CA ASN A 98 -8.47 9.38 -38.46
C ASN A 98 -9.02 10.80 -38.26
N ASN A 99 -8.62 11.70 -39.14
CA ASN A 99 -9.12 13.06 -39.18
C ASN A 99 -9.86 13.32 -40.50
N ARG A 100 -10.82 14.21 -40.46
CA ARG A 100 -11.46 14.75 -41.68
C ARG A 100 -10.68 15.98 -42.11
N ARG A 101 -10.16 15.97 -43.35
CA ARG A 101 -9.49 17.12 -43.96
C ARG A 101 -10.26 17.58 -45.17
N LEU A 102 -10.40 18.89 -45.32
CA LEU A 102 -11.11 19.47 -46.48
C LEU A 102 -10.14 19.62 -47.64
N GLN A 103 -10.22 18.75 -48.65
CA GLN A 103 -9.43 18.85 -49.86
C GLN A 103 -9.99 20.01 -50.73
N VAL A 104 -9.15 21.01 -50.95
CA VAL A 104 -9.54 22.21 -51.70
C VAL A 104 -9.09 22.18 -53.18
N VAL A 105 -7.98 21.48 -53.46
CA VAL A 105 -7.45 21.35 -54.82
C VAL A 105 -6.54 20.11 -54.90
N CYS A 106 -6.33 19.63 -56.16
CA CYS A 106 -5.20 18.79 -56.54
C CYS A 106 -4.39 19.59 -57.57
N THR A 107 -3.19 20.01 -57.25
CA THR A 107 -2.35 20.88 -58.08
C THR A 107 -1.04 20.20 -58.47
N THR A 108 -0.54 20.47 -59.66
CA THR A 108 0.79 20.03 -60.13
C THR A 108 1.88 21.05 -59.83
N SER A 109 1.50 22.26 -59.36
CA SER A 109 2.42 23.32 -59.03
C SER A 109 2.79 23.27 -57.54
N ALA A 110 4.09 23.10 -57.26
CA ALA A 110 4.61 23.16 -55.89
C ALA A 110 4.42 24.54 -55.27
N THR A 111 4.53 25.61 -56.06
CA THR A 111 4.33 26.99 -55.59
C THR A 111 2.88 27.23 -55.19
N ASP A 112 1.89 26.80 -56.01
CA ASP A 112 0.46 26.92 -55.69
C ASP A 112 0.10 26.12 -54.41
N ARG A 113 0.66 24.90 -54.28
CA ARG A 113 0.54 24.07 -53.08
C ARG A 113 0.97 24.82 -51.80
N ASP A 114 2.20 25.38 -51.84
CA ASP A 114 2.79 26.02 -50.66
C ASP A 114 2.10 27.33 -50.31
N GLN A 115 1.68 28.12 -51.30
CA GLN A 115 0.91 29.35 -51.10
C GLN A 115 -0.46 29.06 -50.45
N ARG A 116 -1.17 28.03 -50.87
CA ARG A 116 -2.47 27.65 -50.28
C ARG A 116 -2.33 27.16 -48.86
N VAL A 117 -1.33 26.35 -48.57
CA VAL A 117 -1.06 25.87 -47.19
C VAL A 117 -0.69 27.05 -46.28
N ALA A 118 0.16 27.97 -46.78
CA ALA A 118 0.51 29.16 -46.01
C ALA A 118 -0.71 30.06 -45.73
N ALA A 119 -1.57 30.29 -46.75
CA ALA A 119 -2.79 31.07 -46.61
C ALA A 119 -3.77 30.45 -45.60
N GLY A 120 -3.96 29.12 -45.67
CA GLY A 120 -4.83 28.40 -44.74
C GLY A 120 -4.36 28.48 -43.30
N ASN A 121 -3.07 28.25 -43.06
CA ASN A 121 -2.49 28.36 -41.74
C ASN A 121 -2.54 29.81 -41.18
N ALA A 122 -2.31 30.82 -42.03
CA ALA A 122 -2.41 32.23 -41.66
C ALA A 122 -3.85 32.62 -41.26
N ALA A 123 -4.85 31.98 -41.87
CA ALA A 123 -6.26 32.18 -41.55
C ALA A 123 -6.76 31.33 -40.36
N GLY A 124 -5.86 30.60 -39.66
CA GLY A 124 -6.19 29.78 -38.48
C GLY A 124 -6.79 28.40 -38.82
N PHE A 125 -6.75 27.96 -40.08
CA PHE A 125 -7.14 26.62 -40.45
C PHE A 125 -5.91 25.72 -40.60
N PRO A 126 -5.74 24.65 -39.76
CA PRO A 126 -4.64 23.71 -39.95
C PRO A 126 -4.59 23.19 -41.38
N SER A 127 -3.48 23.41 -42.09
CA SER A 127 -3.38 23.11 -43.52
C SER A 127 -2.17 22.26 -43.79
N ALA A 128 -2.33 21.32 -44.75
CA ALA A 128 -1.31 20.35 -45.11
C ALA A 128 -1.47 19.93 -46.59
N TRP A 129 -0.54 19.14 -47.10
CA TRP A 129 -0.63 18.52 -48.41
C TRP A 129 -0.12 17.08 -48.39
N GLU A 130 -0.52 16.31 -49.38
CA GLU A 130 0.04 15.00 -49.69
C GLU A 130 0.27 14.88 -51.20
N TYR A 131 1.33 14.18 -51.61
CA TYR A 131 1.53 13.86 -53.04
C TYR A 131 0.82 12.55 -53.37
N VAL A 132 -0.02 12.57 -54.41
CA VAL A 132 -0.76 11.40 -54.87
C VAL A 132 -0.15 10.96 -56.19
N SER A 133 0.69 9.93 -56.16
CA SER A 133 1.40 9.43 -57.35
C SER A 133 0.50 8.98 -58.47
N SER A 134 -0.65 8.35 -58.17
CA SER A 134 -1.64 7.89 -59.15
C SER A 134 -2.35 9.03 -59.91
N ALA A 135 -2.37 10.23 -59.32
CA ALA A 135 -2.95 11.42 -59.91
C ALA A 135 -1.88 12.45 -60.34
N SER A 136 -0.61 12.19 -60.06
CA SER A 136 0.54 13.07 -60.33
C SER A 136 0.32 14.51 -59.82
N CYS A 137 -0.29 14.68 -58.67
CA CYS A 137 -0.60 15.99 -58.11
C CYS A 137 -0.46 16.01 -56.59
N TRP A 138 -0.29 17.22 -56.03
CA TRP A 138 -0.39 17.47 -54.61
C TRP A 138 -1.83 17.80 -54.23
N ARG A 139 -2.46 16.97 -53.39
CA ARG A 139 -3.72 17.32 -52.73
C ARG A 139 -3.43 18.33 -51.64
N VAL A 140 -4.08 19.47 -51.69
CA VAL A 140 -3.99 20.48 -50.63
C VAL A 140 -5.24 20.39 -49.76
N TYR A 141 -5.02 20.33 -48.49
CA TYR A 141 -6.05 20.29 -47.46
C TYR A 141 -6.01 21.59 -46.65
N ILE A 142 -7.19 22.23 -46.48
CA ILE A 142 -7.36 23.39 -45.62
C ILE A 142 -8.41 23.07 -44.58
N GLY A 143 -8.00 23.05 -43.29
CA GLY A 143 -8.82 22.64 -42.17
C GLY A 143 -8.75 21.15 -41.91
N GLU A 144 -8.71 20.82 -40.61
CA GLU A 144 -8.69 19.47 -40.09
C GLU A 144 -9.64 19.36 -38.89
N ARG A 145 -10.39 18.28 -38.85
CA ARG A 145 -11.30 17.97 -37.72
C ARG A 145 -11.14 16.51 -37.32
N PRO A 146 -11.01 16.23 -36.01
CA PRO A 146 -10.96 14.86 -35.50
C PRO A 146 -12.32 14.16 -35.70
N LEU A 147 -12.30 12.86 -35.90
CA LEU A 147 -13.50 12.01 -35.90
C LEU A 147 -13.78 11.51 -34.45
N PRO A 148 -15.08 11.30 -34.11
CA PRO A 148 -16.27 11.52 -34.95
C PRO A 148 -16.69 13.01 -35.02
N ILE A 149 -17.29 13.38 -36.14
CA ILE A 149 -17.87 14.71 -36.35
C ILE A 149 -19.24 14.56 -37.01
N ASP A 150 -20.22 15.33 -36.59
CA ASP A 150 -21.54 15.34 -37.21
C ASP A 150 -21.57 16.14 -38.52
N ALA A 151 -22.55 15.82 -39.37
CA ALA A 151 -22.67 16.42 -40.68
C ALA A 151 -22.93 17.94 -40.64
N ALA A 152 -23.62 18.45 -39.62
CA ALA A 152 -23.88 19.88 -39.45
C ALA A 152 -22.58 20.63 -39.13
N ALA A 153 -21.77 20.09 -38.23
CA ALA A 153 -20.46 20.64 -37.91
C ALA A 153 -19.49 20.58 -39.10
N GLU A 154 -19.51 19.51 -39.88
CA GLU A 154 -18.73 19.45 -41.14
C GLU A 154 -19.16 20.54 -42.13
N SER A 155 -20.47 20.74 -42.33
CA SER A 155 -21.03 21.77 -43.22
C SER A 155 -20.63 23.16 -42.74
N THR A 156 -20.82 23.47 -41.49
CA THR A 156 -20.47 24.76 -40.88
C THR A 156 -18.98 25.07 -41.04
N TYR A 157 -18.13 24.09 -40.74
CA TYR A 157 -16.68 24.25 -40.90
C TYR A 157 -16.26 24.49 -42.34
N LYS A 158 -16.80 23.72 -43.28
CA LYS A 158 -16.56 23.91 -44.73
C LYS A 158 -16.97 25.32 -45.15
N GLN A 159 -18.14 25.81 -44.70
CA GLN A 159 -18.62 27.14 -45.04
C GLN A 159 -17.67 28.24 -44.48
N ASN A 160 -17.12 28.07 -43.30
CA ASN A 160 -16.15 29.00 -42.74
C ASN A 160 -14.87 29.09 -43.59
N VAL A 161 -14.38 27.95 -44.12
CA VAL A 161 -13.21 27.91 -45.01
C VAL A 161 -13.54 28.60 -46.34
N ILE A 162 -14.76 28.42 -46.86
CA ILE A 162 -15.25 29.10 -48.11
C ILE A 162 -15.34 30.61 -47.85
N ASN A 163 -15.94 31.05 -46.77
CA ASN A 163 -16.09 32.47 -46.42
C ASN A 163 -14.74 33.17 -46.25
N ALA A 164 -13.72 32.43 -45.85
CA ALA A 164 -12.33 32.93 -45.78
C ALA A 164 -11.65 33.01 -47.15
N GLY A 165 -12.32 32.62 -48.24
CA GLY A 165 -11.76 32.64 -49.58
C GLY A 165 -10.76 31.52 -49.89
N LEU A 166 -10.68 30.52 -49.01
CA LEU A 166 -9.65 29.46 -49.07
C LEU A 166 -10.15 28.18 -49.77
N ALA A 167 -11.44 28.05 -49.98
CA ALA A 167 -12.07 26.93 -50.68
C ALA A 167 -13.24 27.38 -51.53
N THR A 168 -13.70 26.48 -52.42
CA THR A 168 -14.96 26.63 -53.14
C THR A 168 -15.97 25.58 -52.67
N SER A 169 -17.21 25.67 -53.14
CA SER A 169 -18.25 24.66 -52.89
C SER A 169 -17.84 23.25 -53.34
N ALA A 170 -16.91 23.15 -54.31
CA ALA A 170 -16.38 21.89 -54.84
C ALA A 170 -15.39 21.19 -53.90
N ALA A 171 -14.96 21.83 -52.81
CA ALA A 171 -14.08 21.19 -51.81
C ALA A 171 -14.74 19.94 -51.18
N LEU A 172 -13.94 18.88 -51.02
CA LEU A 172 -14.42 17.57 -50.58
C LEU A 172 -13.75 17.15 -49.27
N TRP A 173 -14.56 16.62 -48.34
CA TRP A 173 -14.03 16.00 -47.16
C TRP A 173 -13.35 14.67 -47.49
N LYS A 174 -12.12 14.50 -46.99
CA LYS A 174 -11.34 13.26 -47.03
C LYS A 174 -11.00 12.80 -45.64
N THR A 175 -11.10 11.50 -45.41
CA THR A 175 -10.54 10.89 -44.21
C THR A 175 -9.07 10.67 -44.47
N VAL A 176 -8.23 11.22 -43.57
CA VAL A 176 -6.78 11.09 -43.61
C VAL A 176 -6.33 10.49 -42.28
N THR A 177 -5.57 9.42 -42.36
CA THR A 177 -5.01 8.79 -41.16
C THR A 177 -3.63 9.38 -40.89
N THR A 178 -3.47 10.00 -39.73
CA THR A 178 -2.18 10.56 -39.29
C THR A 178 -1.76 9.93 -37.99
N PRO A 179 -0.45 9.61 -37.79
CA PRO A 179 0.03 9.16 -36.53
C PRO A 179 0.03 10.34 -35.51
N VAL A 180 -0.52 10.10 -34.33
CA VAL A 180 -0.46 11.03 -33.20
C VAL A 180 0.23 10.30 -32.05
N ASN A 181 1.18 10.94 -31.40
CA ASN A 181 1.83 10.38 -30.23
C ASN A 181 0.97 10.67 -28.97
N GLU A 182 0.56 9.63 -28.31
CA GLU A 182 -0.26 9.70 -27.10
C GLU A 182 0.35 8.93 -25.94
N PRO A 183 0.15 9.40 -24.68
CA PRO A 183 0.52 8.62 -23.53
C PRO A 183 -0.41 7.40 -23.37
N ARG A 184 0.19 6.20 -23.22
CA ARG A 184 -0.55 4.94 -23.11
C ARG A 184 0.14 3.89 -22.25
N TYR A 185 -0.67 2.98 -21.71
CA TYR A 185 -0.18 1.68 -21.27
C TYR A 185 0.25 0.86 -22.49
N VAL A 186 1.36 0.16 -22.38
CA VAL A 186 1.83 -0.80 -23.40
C VAL A 186 1.93 -2.16 -22.71
N THR A 187 1.10 -3.10 -23.19
CA THR A 187 1.05 -4.48 -22.70
C THR A 187 1.77 -5.37 -23.70
N THR A 188 2.86 -6.01 -23.26
CA THR A 188 3.76 -6.79 -24.11
C THR A 188 3.84 -8.23 -23.64
N LYS A 189 3.65 -9.19 -24.53
CA LYS A 189 3.88 -10.63 -24.31
C LYS A 189 5.38 -10.95 -24.33
N SER A 190 5.74 -12.08 -23.75
CA SER A 190 7.10 -12.64 -23.82
C SER A 190 7.59 -12.84 -25.26
N THR A 191 6.68 -13.10 -26.20
CA THR A 191 6.94 -13.27 -27.65
C THR A 191 7.16 -11.95 -28.41
N GLY A 192 7.06 -10.79 -27.73
CA GLY A 192 7.21 -9.46 -28.35
C GLY A 192 5.92 -8.85 -28.89
N THR A 193 4.82 -9.61 -29.00
CA THR A 193 3.51 -9.04 -29.38
C THR A 193 3.06 -8.03 -28.34
N SER A 194 2.66 -6.83 -28.76
CA SER A 194 2.23 -5.77 -27.85
C SER A 194 0.94 -5.11 -28.32
N ALA A 195 0.20 -4.57 -27.36
CA ALA A 195 -0.96 -3.70 -27.57
C ALA A 195 -0.85 -2.47 -26.68
N SER A 196 -1.46 -1.37 -27.10
CA SER A 196 -1.49 -0.14 -26.29
C SER A 196 -2.92 0.24 -25.93
N SER A 197 -3.10 0.83 -24.75
CA SER A 197 -4.41 1.24 -24.23
C SER A 197 -4.33 2.59 -23.51
N ARG A 198 -5.42 3.37 -23.55
CA ARG A 198 -5.59 4.57 -22.70
C ARG A 198 -6.02 4.19 -21.30
N ALA A 199 -6.91 3.20 -21.19
CA ALA A 199 -7.40 2.70 -19.93
C ALA A 199 -6.47 1.62 -19.32
N GLN A 200 -6.65 1.34 -18.06
CA GLN A 200 -5.87 0.40 -17.28
C GLN A 200 -6.00 -1.02 -17.82
N PRO A 201 -4.88 -1.75 -18.06
CA PRO A 201 -4.92 -3.17 -18.38
C PRO A 201 -5.41 -4.00 -17.19
N ARG A 202 -6.27 -4.98 -17.47
CA ARG A 202 -6.97 -5.78 -16.47
C ARG A 202 -7.07 -7.24 -16.91
N ILE A 203 -6.96 -8.16 -15.92
CA ILE A 203 -7.24 -9.58 -16.09
C ILE A 203 -8.33 -9.98 -15.09
N THR A 204 -9.39 -10.58 -15.61
CA THR A 204 -10.45 -11.23 -14.82
C THR A 204 -10.49 -12.70 -15.16
N VAL A 205 -10.56 -13.56 -14.16
CA VAL A 205 -10.66 -15.02 -14.32
C VAL A 205 -11.82 -15.58 -13.50
N ALA A 206 -12.20 -16.82 -13.77
CA ALA A 206 -13.17 -17.54 -12.94
C ALA A 206 -12.68 -17.66 -11.49
N SER A 207 -13.60 -17.72 -10.53
CA SER A 207 -13.28 -17.75 -9.09
C SER A 207 -12.39 -18.92 -8.65
N THR A 208 -12.39 -20.01 -9.42
CA THR A 208 -11.54 -21.19 -9.21
C THR A 208 -10.10 -20.98 -9.66
N ALA A 209 -9.85 -20.03 -10.56
CA ALA A 209 -8.52 -19.67 -11.03
C ALA A 209 -7.90 -18.55 -10.17
N ARG A 210 -6.62 -18.26 -10.43
CA ARG A 210 -5.89 -17.17 -9.76
C ARG A 210 -5.29 -16.24 -10.80
N VAL A 211 -5.26 -14.96 -10.47
CA VAL A 211 -4.47 -13.98 -11.21
C VAL A 211 -3.04 -13.97 -10.65
N LEU A 212 -2.10 -13.57 -11.48
CA LEU A 212 -0.68 -13.40 -11.14
C LEU A 212 -0.35 -11.91 -11.20
N ILE A 213 0.29 -11.38 -10.16
CA ILE A 213 0.85 -10.03 -10.14
C ILE A 213 2.27 -10.13 -9.57
N GLY A 214 3.27 -9.77 -10.36
CA GLY A 214 4.68 -9.90 -9.97
C GLY A 214 5.10 -11.34 -9.63
N GLY A 215 4.45 -12.36 -10.19
CA GLY A 215 4.70 -13.77 -9.94
C GLY A 215 3.92 -14.38 -8.76
N VAL A 216 3.24 -13.57 -7.95
CA VAL A 216 2.42 -14.05 -6.82
C VAL A 216 0.98 -14.29 -7.28
N GLN A 217 0.37 -15.37 -6.78
CA GLN A 217 -1.01 -15.76 -7.10
C GLN A 217 -2.00 -15.09 -6.15
N TYR A 218 -3.08 -14.55 -6.71
CA TYR A 218 -4.16 -13.88 -5.97
C TYR A 218 -5.54 -14.34 -6.44
N ARG A 219 -6.54 -14.26 -5.57
CA ARG A 219 -7.94 -14.30 -5.94
C ARG A 219 -8.34 -12.97 -6.60
N GLY A 220 -9.53 -12.91 -7.20
CA GLY A 220 -10.08 -11.66 -7.72
C GLY A 220 -9.47 -11.25 -9.06
N ILE A 221 -9.10 -10.00 -9.19
CA ILE A 221 -8.75 -9.33 -10.45
C ILE A 221 -7.34 -8.76 -10.35
N ALA A 222 -6.58 -8.84 -11.42
CA ALA A 222 -5.31 -8.11 -11.57
C ALA A 222 -5.51 -6.86 -12.43
N GLU A 223 -5.04 -5.72 -11.95
CA GLU A 223 -5.06 -4.46 -12.68
C GLU A 223 -3.68 -3.81 -12.61
N VAL A 224 -3.37 -2.98 -13.62
CA VAL A 224 -2.17 -2.13 -13.60
C VAL A 224 -2.60 -0.68 -13.73
N MET A 225 -2.14 0.15 -12.80
CA MET A 225 -2.46 1.56 -12.78
C MET A 225 -1.22 2.43 -12.69
N ARG A 226 -1.27 3.59 -13.32
CA ARG A 226 -0.28 4.64 -13.14
C ARG A 226 -0.73 5.59 -12.05
N GLY A 227 0.00 5.62 -10.94
CA GLY A 227 -0.29 6.50 -9.81
C GLY A 227 0.12 7.96 -10.05
N ALA A 228 -0.24 8.84 -9.13
CA ALA A 228 0.08 10.28 -9.17
C ALA A 228 1.59 10.56 -9.24
N SER A 229 2.42 9.69 -8.67
CA SER A 229 3.89 9.76 -8.77
C SER A 229 4.45 9.48 -10.17
N GLY A 230 3.60 9.04 -11.11
CA GLY A 230 4.00 8.65 -12.45
C GLY A 230 4.54 7.23 -12.58
N THR A 231 4.68 6.49 -11.49
CA THR A 231 5.06 5.07 -11.46
C THR A 231 3.85 4.16 -11.61
N LEU A 232 4.08 2.88 -11.94
CA LEU A 232 3.03 1.88 -12.02
C LEU A 232 2.84 1.14 -10.71
N ALA A 233 1.60 0.73 -10.48
CA ALA A 233 1.21 -0.19 -9.44
C ALA A 233 0.49 -1.41 -10.05
N GLY A 234 0.83 -2.61 -9.56
CA GLY A 234 0.06 -3.82 -9.75
C GLY A 234 -0.95 -3.95 -8.61
N ILE A 235 -2.22 -3.97 -8.96
CA ILE A 235 -3.33 -3.92 -8.01
C ILE A 235 -4.09 -5.24 -8.05
N ASN A 236 -4.31 -5.82 -6.88
CA ASN A 236 -5.26 -6.90 -6.70
C ASN A 236 -6.60 -6.32 -6.20
N ASP A 237 -7.61 -6.35 -7.04
CA ASP A 237 -8.98 -6.01 -6.68
C ASP A 237 -9.70 -7.31 -6.28
N VAL A 238 -10.11 -7.42 -5.01
CA VAL A 238 -10.55 -8.68 -4.41
C VAL A 238 -11.70 -8.45 -3.42
N PRO A 239 -12.67 -9.39 -3.24
CA PRO A 239 -13.63 -9.32 -2.16
C PRO A 239 -12.95 -9.28 -0.79
N MET A 240 -13.48 -8.49 0.16
CA MET A 240 -12.89 -8.28 1.50
C MET A 240 -12.59 -9.61 2.22
N GLU A 241 -13.52 -10.55 2.21
CA GLU A 241 -13.33 -11.84 2.90
C GLU A 241 -12.22 -12.67 2.24
N GLU A 242 -12.14 -12.66 0.91
CA GLU A 242 -11.08 -13.36 0.17
C GLU A 242 -9.70 -12.70 0.35
N TYR A 243 -9.65 -11.39 0.55
CA TYR A 243 -8.44 -10.68 0.97
C TYR A 243 -7.96 -11.18 2.33
N LEU A 244 -8.87 -11.34 3.29
CA LEU A 244 -8.55 -11.79 4.64
C LEU A 244 -8.04 -13.24 4.68
N TYR A 245 -8.40 -14.10 3.73
CA TYR A 245 -7.82 -15.45 3.63
C TYR A 245 -6.30 -15.42 3.44
N GLY A 246 -5.78 -14.40 2.78
CA GLY A 246 -4.34 -14.21 2.57
C GLY A 246 -3.66 -13.30 3.60
N VAL A 247 -4.41 -12.58 4.44
CA VAL A 247 -3.90 -11.68 5.49
C VAL A 247 -3.79 -12.42 6.83
N VAL A 248 -4.89 -13.01 7.31
CA VAL A 248 -4.95 -13.59 8.66
C VAL A 248 -3.82 -14.60 8.90
N PRO A 249 -3.53 -15.55 7.99
CA PRO A 249 -2.45 -16.51 8.23
C PRO A 249 -1.04 -15.90 8.19
N ARG A 250 -0.87 -14.72 7.62
CA ARG A 250 0.40 -13.99 7.59
C ARG A 250 0.61 -13.13 8.83
N GLU A 251 -0.48 -12.67 9.44
CA GLU A 251 -0.47 -11.89 10.66
C GLU A 251 -0.41 -12.78 11.92
N LEU A 252 -1.20 -13.85 11.95
CA LEU A 252 -1.22 -14.83 13.03
C LEU A 252 -1.08 -16.25 12.45
N GLY A 253 0.14 -16.76 12.37
CA GLY A 253 0.47 -18.03 11.73
C GLY A 253 -0.32 -19.22 12.30
N PRO A 254 -1.27 -19.81 11.55
CA PRO A 254 -2.21 -20.81 12.07
C PRO A 254 -1.59 -22.17 12.41
N VAL A 255 -0.40 -22.47 11.87
CA VAL A 255 0.35 -23.68 12.24
C VAL A 255 0.95 -23.54 13.65
N GLN A 256 1.45 -22.37 13.99
CA GLN A 256 2.01 -22.08 15.29
C GLN A 256 0.93 -21.73 16.33
N TYR A 257 -0.14 -21.10 15.88
CA TYR A 257 -1.25 -20.58 16.71
C TYR A 257 -2.60 -21.03 16.14
N PRO A 258 -2.95 -22.32 16.31
CA PRO A 258 -4.17 -22.90 15.73
C PRO A 258 -5.46 -22.54 16.50
N GLU A 259 -5.36 -21.75 17.58
CA GLU A 259 -6.47 -21.41 18.44
C GLU A 259 -7.56 -20.64 17.69
N ALA A 260 -8.71 -21.27 17.46
CA ALA A 260 -9.78 -20.75 16.63
C ALA A 260 -10.29 -19.38 17.06
N GLU A 261 -10.40 -19.14 18.39
CA GLU A 261 -10.90 -17.86 18.90
C GLU A 261 -9.87 -16.72 18.71
N ALA A 262 -8.57 -17.00 18.77
CA ALA A 262 -7.53 -16.04 18.44
C ALA A 262 -7.52 -15.71 16.93
N GLN A 263 -7.68 -16.71 16.07
CA GLN A 263 -7.79 -16.53 14.62
C GLN A 263 -9.05 -15.72 14.24
N LYS A 264 -10.18 -15.96 14.92
CA LYS A 264 -11.41 -15.16 14.75
C LYS A 264 -11.20 -13.71 15.20
N ALA A 265 -10.56 -13.48 16.34
CA ALA A 265 -10.24 -12.14 16.82
C ALA A 265 -9.34 -11.40 15.82
N GLN A 266 -8.30 -12.08 15.28
CA GLN A 266 -7.44 -11.51 14.25
C GLN A 266 -8.21 -11.20 12.97
N ALA A 267 -9.13 -12.06 12.53
CA ALA A 267 -9.96 -11.82 11.35
C ALA A 267 -10.85 -10.57 11.49
N VAL A 268 -11.50 -10.41 12.66
CA VAL A 268 -12.33 -9.23 12.95
C VAL A 268 -11.47 -7.96 13.03
N ALA A 269 -10.33 -8.02 13.70
CA ALA A 269 -9.42 -6.86 13.79
C ALA A 269 -8.89 -6.46 12.40
N ALA A 270 -8.43 -7.43 11.60
CA ALA A 270 -7.92 -7.18 10.24
C ALA A 270 -9.00 -6.61 9.31
N ARG A 271 -10.23 -7.15 9.38
CA ARG A 271 -11.38 -6.63 8.61
C ARG A 271 -11.73 -5.21 9.02
N THR A 272 -11.76 -4.94 10.31
CA THR A 272 -12.07 -3.60 10.85
C THR A 272 -11.02 -2.59 10.40
N TYR A 273 -9.73 -2.93 10.52
CA TYR A 273 -8.64 -2.10 10.03
C TYR A 273 -8.76 -1.82 8.53
N ALA A 274 -8.92 -2.86 7.72
CA ALA A 274 -9.02 -2.73 6.28
C ALA A 274 -10.22 -1.85 5.88
N ALA A 275 -11.39 -2.08 6.47
CA ALA A 275 -12.59 -1.30 6.20
C ALA A 275 -12.47 0.16 6.66
N GLY A 276 -11.77 0.42 7.76
CA GLY A 276 -11.54 1.78 8.28
C GLY A 276 -10.48 2.58 7.52
N ASN A 277 -9.67 1.90 6.69
CA ASN A 277 -8.57 2.52 5.95
C ASN A 277 -8.76 2.44 4.42
N LEU A 278 -9.98 2.19 3.93
CA LEU A 278 -10.27 2.27 2.50
C LEU A 278 -9.90 3.66 1.96
N GLY A 279 -9.27 3.69 0.81
CA GLY A 279 -8.82 4.92 0.16
C GLY A 279 -7.55 5.55 0.75
N LYS A 280 -6.88 4.92 1.72
CA LYS A 280 -5.65 5.45 2.34
C LYS A 280 -4.55 5.81 1.33
N HIS A 281 -4.41 5.04 0.27
CA HIS A 281 -3.44 5.27 -0.80
C HIS A 281 -4.10 5.65 -2.13
N TRP A 282 -5.19 6.37 -2.07
CA TRP A 282 -6.10 6.69 -3.16
C TRP A 282 -5.43 7.34 -4.37
N ASN A 283 -4.49 8.26 -4.15
CA ASN A 283 -3.74 8.92 -5.23
C ASN A 283 -2.92 7.95 -6.09
N ASN A 284 -2.74 6.72 -5.64
CA ASN A 284 -1.99 5.66 -6.32
C ASN A 284 -2.89 4.52 -6.84
N GLY A 285 -4.21 4.62 -6.67
CA GLY A 285 -5.17 3.68 -7.24
C GLY A 285 -5.55 2.47 -6.41
N TYR A 286 -5.13 2.43 -5.15
CA TYR A 286 -5.45 1.33 -4.26
C TYR A 286 -5.75 1.81 -2.84
N ASP A 287 -6.39 0.95 -2.05
CA ASP A 287 -6.77 1.24 -0.68
C ASP A 287 -5.61 1.04 0.29
N LEU A 288 -4.99 -0.13 0.25
CA LEU A 288 -3.91 -0.56 1.13
C LEU A 288 -2.74 -1.13 0.33
N VAL A 289 -1.58 -1.26 0.98
CA VAL A 289 -0.43 -2.02 0.46
C VAL A 289 -0.31 -3.39 1.11
N ALA A 290 0.23 -4.35 0.34
CA ALA A 290 0.40 -5.75 0.76
C ALA A 290 1.60 -5.98 1.72
N THR A 291 2.05 -4.94 2.41
CA THR A 291 3.24 -4.97 3.25
C THR A 291 2.91 -4.58 4.68
N VAL A 292 3.90 -4.67 5.53
CA VAL A 292 3.88 -4.23 6.94
C VAL A 292 3.43 -2.77 7.17
N GLN A 293 3.41 -1.96 6.14
CA GLN A 293 2.92 -0.59 6.24
C GLN A 293 1.40 -0.53 6.49
N ASP A 294 0.67 -1.54 6.02
CA ASP A 294 -0.76 -1.73 6.29
C ASP A 294 -1.01 -3.12 6.88
N GLN A 295 -1.13 -4.16 6.05
CA GLN A 295 -1.30 -5.55 6.46
C GLN A 295 -0.54 -6.47 5.51
N VAL A 296 0.16 -7.47 6.05
CA VAL A 296 0.90 -8.42 5.22
C VAL A 296 -0.08 -9.31 4.47
N TYR A 297 -0.15 -9.13 3.15
CA TYR A 297 -1.01 -9.90 2.27
C TYR A 297 -0.21 -10.86 1.38
N GLY A 298 -0.30 -12.15 1.66
CA GLY A 298 0.49 -13.19 1.00
C GLY A 298 -0.19 -13.80 -0.24
N GLY A 299 -1.35 -13.28 -0.67
CA GLY A 299 -2.12 -13.87 -1.76
C GLY A 299 -2.64 -15.28 -1.44
N SER A 300 -2.99 -16.04 -2.49
CA SER A 300 -3.61 -17.37 -2.31
C SER A 300 -2.64 -18.46 -1.80
N ALA A 301 -1.34 -18.26 -1.98
CA ALA A 301 -0.34 -19.20 -1.44
C ALA A 301 -0.22 -19.14 0.09
N ALA A 302 -0.67 -18.07 0.70
CA ALA A 302 -0.68 -17.91 2.16
C ALA A 302 -1.95 -18.48 2.82
N GLU A 303 -2.99 -18.79 2.06
CA GLU A 303 -4.26 -19.28 2.60
C GLU A 303 -4.09 -20.57 3.40
N HIS A 304 -4.77 -20.65 4.53
CA HIS A 304 -4.74 -21.81 5.40
C HIS A 304 -6.15 -22.12 5.94
N SER A 305 -6.52 -23.39 6.01
CA SER A 305 -7.88 -23.83 6.36
C SER A 305 -8.36 -23.31 7.71
N ILE A 306 -7.50 -23.27 8.74
CA ILE A 306 -7.83 -22.78 10.08
C ILE A 306 -8.19 -21.28 10.02
N SER A 307 -7.34 -20.45 9.38
CA SER A 307 -7.60 -19.02 9.25
C SER A 307 -8.80 -18.73 8.36
N THR A 308 -8.96 -19.48 7.25
CA THR A 308 -10.12 -19.36 6.36
C THR A 308 -11.43 -19.70 7.10
N ALA A 309 -11.44 -20.74 7.94
CA ALA A 309 -12.59 -21.08 8.78
C ALA A 309 -12.93 -19.96 9.78
N ALA A 310 -11.92 -19.34 10.40
CA ALA A 310 -12.10 -18.22 11.30
C ALA A 310 -12.66 -16.97 10.61
N VAL A 311 -12.17 -16.62 9.41
CA VAL A 311 -12.69 -15.54 8.59
C VAL A 311 -14.16 -15.79 8.24
N ASN A 312 -14.50 -17.01 7.78
CA ASN A 312 -15.86 -17.39 7.42
C ASN A 312 -16.82 -17.34 8.62
N ALA A 313 -16.36 -17.81 9.79
CA ALA A 313 -17.16 -17.80 11.02
C ALA A 313 -17.41 -16.38 11.56
N THR A 314 -16.65 -15.39 11.12
CA THR A 314 -16.77 -13.98 11.52
C THR A 314 -17.10 -13.05 10.34
N THR A 315 -17.62 -13.60 9.24
CA THR A 315 -17.94 -12.84 8.02
C THR A 315 -18.72 -11.57 8.32
N GLY A 316 -18.24 -10.43 7.85
CA GLY A 316 -18.88 -9.13 8.01
C GLY A 316 -18.82 -8.52 9.41
N ILE A 317 -18.32 -9.24 10.43
CA ILE A 317 -18.21 -8.71 11.80
C ILE A 317 -17.04 -7.72 11.86
N VAL A 318 -17.32 -6.54 12.38
CA VAL A 318 -16.38 -5.44 12.62
C VAL A 318 -16.50 -4.90 14.04
N ALA A 319 -15.45 -4.26 14.51
CA ALA A 319 -15.45 -3.56 15.79
C ALA A 319 -15.72 -2.06 15.58
N THR A 320 -16.61 -1.51 16.40
CA THR A 320 -16.99 -0.10 16.35
C THR A 320 -16.95 0.53 17.75
N TYR A 321 -16.74 1.83 17.77
CA TYR A 321 -16.86 2.66 18.96
C TYR A 321 -17.75 3.86 18.62
N ASN A 322 -18.79 4.10 19.39
CA ASN A 322 -19.80 5.12 19.10
C ASN A 322 -20.34 5.04 17.65
N GLY A 323 -20.55 3.82 17.14
CA GLY A 323 -21.09 3.57 15.80
C GLY A 323 -20.09 3.69 14.64
N ASN A 324 -18.86 4.19 14.89
CA ASN A 324 -17.79 4.31 13.89
C ASN A 324 -16.84 3.12 13.96
N LEU A 325 -16.25 2.74 12.82
CA LEU A 325 -15.17 1.75 12.80
C LEU A 325 -14.01 2.23 13.66
N ILE A 326 -13.43 1.31 14.42
CA ILE A 326 -12.21 1.60 15.18
C ILE A 326 -10.96 1.45 14.30
N ASN A 327 -9.91 2.15 14.67
CA ASN A 327 -8.56 1.85 14.17
C ASN A 327 -8.05 0.61 14.92
N ALA A 328 -8.36 -0.58 14.39
CA ALA A 328 -8.11 -1.86 15.05
C ALA A 328 -6.64 -2.28 14.95
N LEU A 329 -5.75 -1.53 15.60
CA LEU A 329 -4.32 -1.82 15.64
C LEU A 329 -4.04 -3.14 16.37
N PHE A 330 -3.08 -3.91 15.88
CA PHE A 330 -2.59 -5.14 16.51
C PHE A 330 -1.08 -5.29 16.33
N TYR A 331 -0.45 -6.09 17.18
CA TYR A 331 1.00 -6.31 17.20
C TYR A 331 1.33 -7.64 17.90
N ALA A 332 2.59 -8.10 17.81
CA ALA A 332 2.96 -9.46 18.20
C ALA A 332 2.72 -9.78 19.68
N THR A 333 3.38 -9.08 20.61
CA THR A 333 3.26 -9.40 22.05
C THR A 333 3.48 -8.17 22.93
N SER A 334 2.69 -8.06 23.99
CA SER A 334 2.66 -6.90 24.89
C SER A 334 3.90 -6.78 25.79
N GLY A 335 4.49 -7.89 26.17
CA GLY A 335 5.45 -7.94 27.26
C GLY A 335 4.82 -7.79 28.66
N GLY A 336 3.48 -7.86 28.75
CA GLY A 336 2.71 -7.83 30.00
C GLY A 336 1.67 -6.71 30.10
N LYS A 337 1.83 -5.61 29.33
CA LYS A 337 0.88 -4.50 29.33
C LYS A 337 0.86 -3.79 27.99
N THR A 338 -0.33 -3.48 27.49
CA THR A 338 -0.49 -2.67 26.27
C THR A 338 -0.27 -1.19 26.56
N SER A 339 -0.21 -0.35 25.52
CA SER A 339 -0.07 1.10 25.63
C SER A 339 -1.34 1.82 25.22
N ASN A 340 -1.53 3.03 25.73
CA ASN A 340 -2.39 3.98 25.07
C ASN A 340 -1.81 4.34 23.69
N VAL A 341 -2.66 4.66 22.72
CA VAL A 341 -2.20 4.98 21.36
C VAL A 341 -1.29 6.22 21.33
N GLU A 342 -1.60 7.25 22.12
CA GLU A 342 -0.82 8.48 22.23
C GLU A 342 0.60 8.31 22.80
N ASP A 343 0.88 7.18 23.45
CA ASP A 343 2.22 6.86 23.94
C ASP A 343 3.17 6.40 22.83
N VAL A 344 2.62 5.99 21.69
CA VAL A 344 3.37 5.35 20.59
C VAL A 344 3.12 5.98 19.23
N PHE A 345 1.96 6.61 19.03
CA PHE A 345 1.57 7.29 17.81
C PHE A 345 1.02 8.68 18.12
N THR A 346 0.81 9.48 17.08
CA THR A 346 0.13 10.77 17.19
C THR A 346 -1.39 10.57 17.24
N GLY A 347 -2.09 11.37 18.04
CA GLY A 347 -3.55 11.28 18.21
C GLY A 347 -3.97 10.49 19.42
N THR A 348 -5.25 10.52 19.75
CA THR A 348 -5.86 9.83 20.88
C THR A 348 -7.09 9.08 20.43
N ASP A 349 -7.22 7.83 20.85
CA ASP A 349 -8.40 6.99 20.61
C ASP A 349 -8.92 6.45 21.94
N ALA A 350 -10.18 6.71 22.27
CA ALA A 350 -10.78 6.33 23.54
C ALA A 350 -10.83 4.80 23.76
N TYR A 351 -10.77 4.03 22.69
CA TYR A 351 -10.79 2.57 22.70
C TYR A 351 -9.38 1.91 22.66
N LEU A 352 -8.32 2.66 22.34
CA LEU A 352 -6.93 2.17 22.35
C LEU A 352 -6.25 2.55 23.66
N ARG A 353 -6.63 1.86 24.74
CA ARG A 353 -6.17 2.12 26.10
C ARG A 353 -5.27 1.02 26.61
N SER A 354 -4.37 1.38 27.50
CA SER A 354 -3.45 0.45 28.14
C SER A 354 -4.19 -0.51 29.05
N VAL A 355 -4.05 -1.80 28.80
CA VAL A 355 -4.61 -2.88 29.61
C VAL A 355 -3.52 -3.89 30.01
N TRP A 356 -3.65 -4.50 31.18
CA TRP A 356 -2.80 -5.64 31.56
C TRP A 356 -3.14 -6.83 30.68
N ASP A 357 -2.12 -7.46 30.12
CA ASP A 357 -2.22 -8.67 29.32
C ASP A 357 -2.19 -9.92 30.23
N ALA A 358 -3.14 -9.96 31.15
CA ALA A 358 -3.26 -10.96 32.19
C ALA A 358 -4.73 -11.17 32.59
N PRO A 359 -5.07 -12.33 33.20
CA PRO A 359 -6.33 -12.54 33.89
C PRO A 359 -6.49 -11.56 35.06
N PRO A 360 -7.73 -11.15 35.39
CA PRO A 360 -7.99 -10.35 36.60
C PRO A 360 -7.40 -10.98 37.85
N GLY A 361 -6.67 -10.18 38.64
CA GLY A 361 -6.03 -10.62 39.86
C GLY A 361 -4.68 -11.33 39.70
N GLN A 362 -4.20 -11.49 38.46
CA GLN A 362 -2.88 -12.03 38.15
C GLN A 362 -1.91 -10.97 37.60
N GLU A 363 -2.35 -9.73 37.53
CA GLU A 363 -1.55 -8.60 37.07
C GLU A 363 -0.41 -8.30 38.05
N LEU A 364 0.68 -7.72 37.53
CA LEU A 364 1.67 -7.10 38.42
C LEU A 364 1.06 -5.88 39.13
N PRO A 365 1.49 -5.60 40.38
CA PRO A 365 0.84 -4.56 41.19
C PRO A 365 1.03 -3.14 40.63
N SER A 366 2.00 -2.92 39.77
CA SER A 366 2.30 -1.61 39.21
C SER A 366 3.16 -1.68 37.95
N VAL A 367 3.23 -0.58 37.21
CA VAL A 367 4.19 -0.40 36.12
C VAL A 367 5.64 -0.47 36.62
N SER A 368 5.92 0.00 37.85
CA SER A 368 7.25 -0.13 38.46
C SER A 368 7.63 -1.60 38.68
N ALA A 369 6.69 -2.41 39.16
CA ALA A 369 6.89 -3.86 39.27
C ALA A 369 7.16 -4.53 37.90
N LEU A 370 6.46 -4.11 36.87
CA LEU A 370 6.72 -4.56 35.50
C LEU A 370 8.15 -4.21 35.04
N LEU A 371 8.61 -2.99 35.27
CA LEU A 371 9.97 -2.57 34.90
C LEU A 371 11.04 -3.33 35.71
N THR A 372 10.76 -3.69 36.95
CA THR A 372 11.64 -4.55 37.79
C THR A 372 11.68 -5.96 37.20
N ASP A 373 10.54 -6.53 36.81
CA ASP A 373 10.43 -7.87 36.25
C ASP A 373 11.12 -7.99 34.85
N LEU A 374 11.34 -6.89 34.15
CA LEU A 374 12.17 -6.92 32.94
C LEU A 374 13.61 -7.37 33.20
N ARG A 375 14.18 -6.98 34.36
CA ARG A 375 15.56 -7.33 34.75
C ARG A 375 15.66 -8.70 35.42
N THR A 376 14.68 -9.03 36.23
CA THR A 376 14.62 -10.26 37.02
C THR A 376 13.27 -10.93 36.79
N PRO A 377 13.09 -11.62 35.64
CA PRO A 377 11.81 -12.21 35.29
C PRO A 377 11.35 -13.26 36.31
N ALA A 378 10.20 -13.02 36.91
CA ALA A 378 9.55 -13.93 37.85
C ALA A 378 8.04 -14.04 37.64
N TRP A 379 7.44 -13.07 36.93
CA TRP A 379 6.00 -13.03 36.71
C TRP A 379 5.56 -14.01 35.61
N THR A 380 4.63 -14.89 35.98
CA THR A 380 4.06 -15.92 35.11
C THR A 380 2.57 -15.76 34.86
N GLY A 381 1.92 -14.72 35.43
CA GLY A 381 0.48 -14.54 35.40
C GLY A 381 -0.09 -13.98 34.07
N GLY A 382 0.74 -13.59 33.12
CA GLY A 382 0.29 -13.01 31.88
C GLY A 382 -0.14 -14.03 30.82
N TYR A 383 -1.05 -13.66 29.94
CA TYR A 383 -1.52 -14.49 28.84
C TYR A 383 -0.41 -14.87 27.84
N ALA A 384 0.63 -14.05 27.69
CA ALA A 384 1.73 -14.23 26.74
C ALA A 384 3.09 -14.57 27.40
N THR A 385 3.13 -14.95 28.70
CA THR A 385 4.39 -15.24 29.40
C THR A 385 5.16 -16.44 28.84
N TRP A 386 4.49 -17.32 28.09
CA TRP A 386 5.05 -18.46 27.38
C TRP A 386 5.82 -18.07 26.10
N HIS A 387 5.67 -16.84 25.59
CA HIS A 387 6.25 -16.42 24.32
C HIS A 387 7.67 -15.89 24.48
N GLY A 388 8.58 -16.22 23.54
CA GLY A 388 10.00 -15.87 23.63
C GLY A 388 10.30 -14.37 23.73
N PHE A 389 9.44 -13.52 23.16
CA PHE A 389 9.54 -12.07 23.31
C PHE A 389 8.84 -11.52 24.58
N HIS A 390 8.29 -12.38 25.45
CA HIS A 390 7.76 -11.90 26.72
C HIS A 390 8.85 -11.19 27.53
N ARG A 391 10.07 -11.74 27.56
CA ARG A 391 11.28 -11.12 28.11
C ARG A 391 12.45 -11.37 27.18
N TRP A 392 13.26 -10.34 27.00
CA TRP A 392 14.46 -10.39 26.18
C TRP A 392 15.54 -9.47 26.74
N ASN A 393 16.81 -9.72 26.39
CA ASN A 393 17.90 -8.80 26.64
C ASN A 393 18.90 -8.80 25.48
N TYR A 394 19.52 -7.65 25.27
CA TYR A 394 20.58 -7.47 24.29
C TYR A 394 21.72 -6.66 24.92
N THR A 395 22.93 -6.96 24.48
CA THR A 395 24.14 -6.33 24.98
C THR A 395 24.95 -5.76 23.82
N TRP A 396 25.45 -4.56 24.00
CA TRP A 396 26.37 -3.90 23.08
C TRP A 396 27.64 -3.54 23.83
N THR A 397 28.81 -3.80 23.22
CA THR A 397 30.07 -3.18 23.60
C THR A 397 30.02 -1.68 23.31
N MET A 398 30.98 -0.91 23.85
CA MET A 398 31.06 0.53 23.54
C MET A 398 31.19 0.77 22.03
N ALA A 399 32.05 0.01 21.35
CA ALA A 399 32.24 0.14 19.92
C ALA A 399 30.96 -0.16 19.13
N GLN A 400 30.20 -1.21 19.51
CA GLN A 400 28.92 -1.54 18.88
C GLN A 400 27.87 -0.46 19.14
N MET A 401 27.77 0.07 20.36
CA MET A 401 26.81 1.12 20.67
C MET A 401 27.16 2.43 19.94
N SER A 402 28.44 2.78 19.85
CA SER A 402 28.91 3.94 19.10
C SER A 402 28.61 3.82 17.59
N CYS A 403 28.77 2.62 17.04
CA CYS A 403 28.41 2.33 15.65
C CYS A 403 26.91 2.49 15.43
N VAL A 404 26.08 1.87 16.27
CA VAL A 404 24.61 1.89 16.19
C VAL A 404 24.07 3.33 16.28
N VAL A 405 24.54 4.12 17.25
CA VAL A 405 24.12 5.51 17.41
C VAL A 405 24.68 6.40 16.30
N GLY A 406 25.89 6.10 15.81
CA GLY A 406 26.48 6.79 14.67
C GLY A 406 25.72 6.58 13.36
N ASP A 407 25.28 5.36 13.09
CA ASP A 407 24.43 5.02 11.94
C ASP A 407 23.08 5.75 12.02
N PHE A 408 22.48 5.77 13.21
CA PHE A 408 21.24 6.52 13.48
C PHE A 408 21.42 8.02 13.30
N ALA A 409 22.49 8.60 13.85
CA ALA A 409 22.80 10.02 13.75
C ALA A 409 23.34 10.43 12.36
N ASN A 410 23.61 9.46 11.49
CA ASN A 410 24.25 9.62 10.18
C ASN A 410 25.59 10.40 10.24
N GLN A 411 26.35 10.18 11.33
CA GLN A 411 27.68 10.76 11.55
C GLN A 411 28.43 9.98 12.62
N PRO A 412 29.79 10.03 12.63
CA PRO A 412 30.58 9.50 13.75
C PRO A 412 30.24 10.22 15.06
N VAL A 413 29.93 9.47 16.11
CA VAL A 413 29.52 10.04 17.41
C VAL A 413 30.57 9.91 18.52
N GLY A 414 31.69 9.21 18.27
CA GLY A 414 32.63 8.86 19.32
C GLY A 414 32.03 7.85 20.30
N ASN A 415 32.38 7.94 21.57
CA ASN A 415 31.83 7.05 22.59
C ASN A 415 30.45 7.49 23.04
N VAL A 416 29.55 6.52 23.20
CA VAL A 416 28.25 6.75 23.88
C VAL A 416 28.45 6.66 25.39
N THR A 417 28.45 7.79 26.06
CA THR A 417 28.77 7.89 27.48
C THR A 417 27.55 7.69 28.39
N ALA A 418 26.34 7.97 27.90
CA ALA A 418 25.08 7.68 28.58
C ALA A 418 23.93 7.39 27.63
N ILE A 419 23.02 6.53 28.03
CA ILE A 419 21.70 6.32 27.44
C ILE A 419 20.66 6.62 28.52
N ASN A 420 19.96 7.75 28.36
CA ASN A 420 19.00 8.24 29.33
C ASN A 420 17.58 8.03 28.81
N VAL A 421 16.75 7.31 29.53
CA VAL A 421 15.32 7.28 29.28
C VAL A 421 14.71 8.51 29.93
N LEU A 422 14.47 9.57 29.14
CA LEU A 422 14.02 10.87 29.65
C LEU A 422 12.53 10.85 30.03
N SER A 423 11.73 10.07 29.33
CA SER A 423 10.32 9.91 29.66
C SER A 423 9.81 8.50 29.36
N ARG A 424 8.75 8.13 30.08
CA ARG A 424 8.03 6.86 29.93
C ARG A 424 6.53 7.10 30.00
N SER A 425 5.77 6.26 29.32
CA SER A 425 4.34 6.17 29.57
C SER A 425 4.08 5.74 31.01
N GLY A 426 3.30 6.53 31.73
CA GLY A 426 2.85 6.19 33.10
C GLY A 426 1.92 4.98 33.13
N THR A 427 1.26 4.67 32.02
CA THR A 427 0.29 3.59 31.91
C THR A 427 0.90 2.27 31.49
N SER A 428 1.96 2.27 30.66
CA SER A 428 2.55 1.05 30.09
C SER A 428 4.03 0.83 30.46
N GLY A 429 4.73 1.86 30.97
CA GLY A 429 6.16 1.80 31.26
C GLY A 429 7.07 1.89 30.03
N ARG A 430 6.51 1.96 28.81
CA ARG A 430 7.29 2.10 27.58
C ARG A 430 8.04 3.41 27.56
N ALA A 431 9.29 3.38 27.09
CA ALA A 431 10.06 4.60 26.84
C ALA A 431 9.39 5.40 25.71
N THR A 432 9.11 6.66 25.99
CA THR A 432 8.54 7.61 25.03
C THR A 432 9.58 8.60 24.52
N GLN A 433 10.68 8.78 25.26
CA GLN A 433 11.82 9.59 24.84
C GLN A 433 13.13 9.01 25.40
N VAL A 434 14.12 8.85 24.54
CA VAL A 434 15.47 8.36 24.87
C VAL A 434 16.50 9.33 24.35
N GLN A 435 17.52 9.60 25.16
CA GLN A 435 18.65 10.47 24.86
C GLN A 435 19.95 9.67 24.87
N PHE A 436 20.75 9.84 23.85
CA PHE A 436 22.10 9.32 23.73
C PHE A 436 23.09 10.48 23.95
N VAL A 437 23.92 10.39 24.99
CA VAL A 437 24.99 11.35 25.26
C VAL A 437 26.27 10.77 24.68
N THR A 438 26.93 11.52 23.82
CA THR A 438 28.13 11.05 23.09
C THR A 438 29.23 12.10 23.08
N ASP A 439 30.43 11.73 22.65
CA ASP A 439 31.55 12.69 22.50
C ASP A 439 31.25 13.77 21.46
N ALA A 440 30.41 13.48 20.46
CA ALA A 440 30.03 14.43 19.41
C ALA A 440 28.79 15.27 19.74
N GLY A 441 28.17 15.06 20.92
CA GLY A 441 26.96 15.76 21.32
C GLY A 441 25.85 14.84 21.81
N THR A 442 24.64 15.37 21.85
CA THR A 442 23.48 14.67 22.40
C THR A 442 22.42 14.46 21.31
N PHE A 443 21.95 13.22 21.19
CA PHE A 443 20.90 12.85 20.24
C PHE A 443 19.68 12.36 21.02
N THR A 444 18.49 12.74 20.57
CA THR A 444 17.25 12.36 21.26
C THR A 444 16.26 11.77 20.25
N GLU A 445 15.64 10.66 20.64
CA GLU A 445 14.64 10.00 19.83
C GLU A 445 13.35 9.76 20.60
N THR A 446 12.21 9.69 19.91
CA THR A 446 10.88 9.62 20.50
C THR A 446 10.02 8.51 19.88
N GLY A 447 9.01 8.06 20.62
CA GLY A 447 8.02 7.10 20.15
C GLY A 447 8.63 5.78 19.65
N THR A 448 8.05 5.22 18.62
CA THR A 448 8.49 3.93 18.05
C THR A 448 9.85 4.00 17.34
N ALA A 449 10.28 5.19 16.90
CA ALA A 449 11.57 5.40 16.24
C ALA A 449 12.78 5.09 17.17
N ILE A 450 12.59 5.11 18.51
CA ILE A 450 13.57 4.62 19.50
C ILE A 450 14.07 3.21 19.15
N ARG A 451 13.23 2.36 18.56
CA ARG A 451 13.58 0.99 18.18
C ARG A 451 14.61 0.93 17.04
N ALA A 452 14.55 1.89 16.12
CA ALA A 452 15.52 2.02 15.02
C ALA A 452 16.84 2.64 15.51
N ALA A 453 16.81 3.45 16.56
CA ALA A 453 18.00 4.07 17.14
C ALA A 453 18.87 3.09 17.94
N MET A 454 18.35 1.92 18.32
CA MET A 454 19.06 0.87 19.07
C MET A 454 18.84 -0.52 18.47
N PRO A 455 19.17 -0.77 17.18
CA PRO A 455 19.04 -2.10 16.62
C PRO A 455 19.95 -3.09 17.34
N TYR A 456 19.47 -4.31 17.54
CA TYR A 456 20.29 -5.41 18.03
C TYR A 456 20.78 -6.28 16.86
N ILE A 457 21.87 -6.99 17.08
CA ILE A 457 22.38 -7.95 16.12
C ILE A 457 21.72 -9.30 16.37
N ASN A 458 20.95 -9.80 15.42
CA ASN A 458 20.30 -11.10 15.53
C ASN A 458 21.28 -12.27 15.36
N SER A 459 20.80 -13.49 15.52
CA SER A 459 21.62 -14.72 15.40
C SER A 459 22.25 -14.92 14.03
N SER A 460 21.77 -14.22 12.99
CA SER A 460 22.33 -14.24 11.63
C SER A 460 23.32 -13.10 11.38
N GLY A 461 23.68 -12.33 12.41
CA GLY A 461 24.61 -11.19 12.28
C GLY A 461 23.97 -9.93 11.65
N VAL A 462 22.65 -9.88 11.52
CA VAL A 462 21.94 -8.77 10.86
C VAL A 462 21.38 -7.80 11.93
N PRO A 463 21.64 -6.47 11.77
CA PRO A 463 21.01 -5.45 12.57
C PRO A 463 19.47 -5.52 12.42
N THR A 464 18.77 -5.59 13.54
CA THR A 464 17.32 -5.77 13.62
C THR A 464 16.76 -4.75 14.61
N LEU A 465 15.59 -4.18 14.32
CA LEU A 465 14.93 -3.22 15.20
C LEU A 465 14.78 -3.78 16.61
N LEU A 466 14.99 -2.95 17.64
CA LEU A 466 14.71 -3.35 19.01
C LEU A 466 13.24 -3.83 19.12
N PRO A 467 12.95 -4.99 19.75
CA PRO A 467 11.62 -5.58 19.68
C PRO A 467 10.48 -4.66 20.17
N SER A 468 10.73 -3.83 21.19
CA SER A 468 9.75 -2.88 21.69
C SER A 468 10.42 -1.71 22.41
N THR A 469 9.62 -0.69 22.77
CA THR A 469 10.06 0.41 23.64
C THR A 469 9.83 0.13 25.14
N LEU A 470 9.32 -1.05 25.50
CA LEU A 470 9.22 -1.49 26.90
C LEU A 470 10.56 -2.10 27.32
N PHE A 471 11.46 -1.29 27.85
CA PHE A 471 12.79 -1.73 28.27
C PHE A 471 13.37 -0.88 29.41
N VAL A 472 14.42 -1.41 30.05
CA VAL A 472 15.31 -0.71 30.98
C VAL A 472 16.74 -0.87 30.52
N VAL A 473 17.58 0.14 30.76
CA VAL A 473 19.00 0.17 30.37
C VAL A 473 19.88 -0.08 31.59
N GLU A 474 20.93 -0.89 31.42
CA GLU A 474 21.99 -1.12 32.36
C GLU A 474 23.34 -0.69 31.77
N ARG A 475 24.11 0.04 32.53
CA ARG A 475 25.51 0.36 32.21
C ARG A 475 26.40 -0.81 32.63
N LEU A 476 27.23 -1.30 31.74
CA LEU A 476 28.22 -2.35 32.05
C LEU A 476 29.56 -1.70 32.31
N THR A 477 30.18 -2.09 33.44
CA THR A 477 31.49 -1.58 33.83
C THR A 477 32.47 -2.74 34.10
N ASN A 478 33.75 -2.48 33.91
CA ASN A 478 34.79 -3.43 34.34
C ASN A 478 35.07 -3.29 35.85
N SER A 479 36.03 -4.07 36.33
CA SER A 479 36.42 -4.07 37.76
C SER A 479 36.98 -2.72 38.27
N SER A 480 37.46 -1.86 37.40
CA SER A 480 37.88 -0.50 37.72
C SER A 480 36.76 0.56 37.66
N GLY A 481 35.53 0.16 37.36
CA GLY A 481 34.38 1.04 37.21
C GLY A 481 34.28 1.73 35.85
N ALA A 482 35.19 1.46 34.91
CA ALA A 482 35.14 2.05 33.57
C ALA A 482 34.00 1.42 32.75
N LEU A 483 33.26 2.26 32.01
CA LEU A 483 32.16 1.84 31.15
C LEU A 483 32.65 0.96 29.99
N THR A 484 32.09 -0.23 29.83
CA THR A 484 32.48 -1.20 28.78
C THR A 484 31.38 -1.45 27.76
N GLY A 485 30.16 -1.02 28.05
CA GLY A 485 29.00 -1.20 27.15
C GLY A 485 27.67 -0.98 27.85
N TYR A 486 26.63 -1.43 27.18
CA TYR A 486 25.27 -1.34 27.67
C TYR A 486 24.54 -2.67 27.52
N ARG A 487 23.64 -2.96 28.45
CA ARG A 487 22.66 -4.03 28.34
C ARG A 487 21.26 -3.44 28.44
N VAL A 488 20.38 -3.91 27.62
CA VAL A 488 18.96 -3.54 27.63
C VAL A 488 18.14 -4.79 27.95
N TYR A 489 17.32 -4.71 28.96
CA TYR A 489 16.32 -5.73 29.29
C TYR A 489 14.95 -5.23 28.88
N GLY A 490 14.20 -6.03 28.17
CA GLY A 490 12.90 -5.59 27.70
C GLY A 490 11.86 -6.69 27.64
N GLY A 491 10.65 -6.29 27.27
CA GLY A 491 9.52 -7.17 27.09
C GLY A 491 8.64 -6.72 25.94
N GLY A 492 8.05 -7.71 25.28
CA GLY A 492 7.15 -7.47 24.14
C GLY A 492 7.86 -7.34 22.80
N ASN A 493 7.05 -7.40 21.75
CA ASN A 493 7.45 -7.15 20.37
C ASN A 493 6.33 -6.43 19.66
N GLY A 494 6.63 -5.27 19.07
CA GLY A 494 5.70 -4.41 18.41
C GLY A 494 5.44 -3.08 19.11
N HIS A 495 4.58 -2.25 18.49
CA HIS A 495 4.32 -0.88 18.95
C HIS A 495 3.59 -0.79 20.31
N GLY A 496 2.79 -1.78 20.67
CA GLY A 496 2.16 -1.87 21.99
C GLY A 496 0.72 -1.39 22.08
N ALA A 497 0.15 -0.74 21.09
CA ALA A 497 -1.23 -0.24 21.11
C ALA A 497 -2.21 -1.23 20.45
N GLY A 498 -3.38 -1.48 21.08
CA GLY A 498 -4.40 -2.39 20.60
C GLY A 498 -4.15 -3.85 20.95
N MET A 499 -4.55 -4.80 20.09
CA MET A 499 -4.53 -6.23 20.37
C MET A 499 -3.12 -6.83 20.31
N ALA A 500 -2.67 -7.43 21.41
CA ALA A 500 -1.48 -8.28 21.46
C ALA A 500 -1.83 -9.67 20.93
N GLN A 501 -1.27 -10.08 19.79
CA GLN A 501 -1.60 -11.34 19.12
C GLN A 501 -1.31 -12.58 19.99
N THR A 502 -0.14 -12.64 20.61
CA THR A 502 0.19 -13.76 21.51
C THR A 502 -0.62 -13.74 22.81
N GLY A 503 -1.05 -12.56 23.27
CA GLY A 503 -2.00 -12.42 24.36
C GLY A 503 -3.39 -12.93 23.97
N ALA A 504 -3.86 -12.62 22.76
CA ALA A 504 -5.09 -13.18 22.21
C ALA A 504 -5.04 -14.72 22.12
N VAL A 505 -3.89 -15.28 21.72
CA VAL A 505 -3.64 -16.74 21.73
C VAL A 505 -3.72 -17.28 23.17
N GLY A 506 -3.07 -16.63 24.15
CA GLY A 506 -3.12 -17.04 25.55
C GLY A 506 -4.54 -16.98 26.13
N MET A 507 -5.32 -15.94 25.78
CA MET A 507 -6.73 -15.85 26.16
C MET A 507 -7.56 -16.99 25.53
N ALA A 508 -7.35 -17.30 24.25
CA ALA A 508 -8.04 -18.40 23.60
C ALA A 508 -7.71 -19.75 24.26
N ARG A 509 -6.44 -19.99 24.63
CA ARG A 509 -6.02 -21.17 25.42
C ARG A 509 -6.68 -21.23 26.80
N ALA A 510 -6.97 -20.06 27.37
CA ALA A 510 -7.71 -19.96 28.65
C ALA A 510 -9.23 -20.08 28.49
N GLY A 511 -9.73 -20.36 27.28
CA GLY A 511 -11.16 -20.58 26.99
C GLY A 511 -11.97 -19.31 26.70
N HIS A 512 -11.33 -18.15 26.49
CA HIS A 512 -12.01 -16.92 26.10
C HIS A 512 -12.45 -16.94 24.64
N THR A 513 -13.63 -16.39 24.37
CA THR A 513 -14.14 -16.22 23.02
C THR A 513 -13.48 -15.02 22.31
N TYR A 514 -13.56 -14.97 20.99
CA TYR A 514 -13.01 -13.84 20.20
C TYR A 514 -13.64 -12.48 20.59
N GLN A 515 -14.91 -12.47 21.01
CA GLN A 515 -15.55 -11.27 21.51
C GLN A 515 -14.89 -10.76 22.80
N GLN A 516 -14.65 -11.66 23.75
CA GLN A 516 -13.96 -11.33 25.00
C GLN A 516 -12.52 -10.88 24.74
N ILE A 517 -11.83 -11.51 23.79
CA ILE A 517 -10.46 -11.12 23.38
C ILE A 517 -10.48 -9.69 22.82
N LEU A 518 -11.36 -9.38 21.86
CA LEU A 518 -11.42 -8.06 21.27
C LEU A 518 -11.82 -6.98 22.28
N GLN A 519 -12.80 -7.25 23.15
CA GLN A 519 -13.24 -6.33 24.18
C GLN A 519 -12.18 -6.08 25.27
N LYS A 520 -11.26 -7.02 25.48
CA LYS A 520 -10.11 -6.85 26.38
C LYS A 520 -9.15 -5.81 25.85
N TYR A 521 -8.81 -5.87 24.55
CA TYR A 521 -7.77 -5.03 23.97
C TYR A 521 -8.29 -3.71 23.37
N TYR A 522 -9.57 -3.65 23.06
CA TYR A 522 -10.24 -2.43 22.56
C TYR A 522 -11.35 -2.03 23.53
N THR A 523 -11.10 -1.02 24.33
CA THR A 523 -11.97 -0.62 25.43
C THR A 523 -13.31 -0.06 24.91
N GLY A 524 -14.43 -0.59 25.40
CA GLY A 524 -15.76 -0.06 25.14
C GLY A 524 -16.28 -0.25 23.72
N ILE A 525 -15.70 -1.16 22.95
CA ILE A 525 -16.15 -1.46 21.59
C ILE A 525 -17.43 -2.27 21.56
N VAL A 526 -18.15 -2.16 20.45
CA VAL A 526 -19.26 -3.01 20.07
C VAL A 526 -18.89 -3.81 18.82
N LEU A 527 -19.10 -5.12 18.86
CA LEU A 527 -18.98 -5.98 17.68
C LEU A 527 -20.34 -6.06 17.00
N GLN A 528 -20.37 -5.76 15.71
CA GLN A 528 -21.60 -5.79 14.95
C GLN A 528 -21.34 -6.25 13.51
N VAL A 529 -22.31 -6.95 12.94
CA VAL A 529 -22.41 -7.11 11.50
C VAL A 529 -22.92 -5.77 10.98
N LYS A 530 -22.17 -5.03 10.23
CA LYS A 530 -22.68 -3.86 9.52
C LYS A 530 -23.55 -4.36 8.38
N ALA A 531 -24.86 -4.41 8.67
CA ALA A 531 -25.89 -4.87 7.73
C ALA A 531 -25.99 -3.90 6.54
N GLY A 532 -26.05 -4.46 5.33
CA GLY A 532 -26.51 -3.84 4.11
C GLY A 532 -25.46 -3.03 3.39
N THR A 533 -24.64 -3.63 2.70
CA THR A 533 -24.16 -3.41 1.35
C THR A 533 -23.06 -4.39 1.01
N ARG A 534 -23.34 -5.58 1.27
CA ARG A 534 -22.80 -6.65 0.44
C ARG A 534 -23.67 -6.75 -0.81
N ARG A 535 -23.18 -7.31 -1.90
CA ARG A 535 -24.02 -7.90 -2.93
C ARG A 535 -25.12 -8.81 -2.34
N ASP A 536 -25.04 -9.14 -1.06
CA ASP A 536 -25.89 -9.98 -0.26
C ASP A 536 -26.59 -9.23 0.90
N GLY A 537 -26.65 -7.88 0.88
CA GLY A 537 -27.45 -7.07 1.76
C GLY A 537 -26.78 -6.46 2.99
N ILE A 538 -25.46 -6.31 3.05
CA ILE A 538 -24.77 -5.57 4.13
C ILE A 538 -24.61 -4.09 3.75
N SER A 539 -25.09 -3.13 4.57
CA SER A 539 -24.95 -1.67 4.36
C SER A 539 -23.49 -1.22 4.28
N PRO A 540 -23.16 -0.16 3.52
CA PRO A 540 -21.80 0.34 3.45
C PRO A 540 -21.27 0.54 4.84
N ILE A 541 -20.12 -0.06 5.10
CA ILE A 541 -19.34 0.25 6.28
C ILE A 541 -18.89 1.70 6.20
N ILE A 542 -18.80 2.24 4.99
CA ILE A 542 -18.52 3.65 4.70
C ILE A 542 -19.50 4.09 3.61
N THR A 543 -20.33 5.07 3.91
CA THR A 543 -21.38 5.59 3.03
C THR A 543 -20.86 6.42 1.86
N THR A 544 -19.54 6.63 1.73
CA THR A 544 -18.98 7.59 0.75
C THR A 544 -17.59 7.23 0.21
N ALA A 545 -17.15 5.98 0.27
CA ALA A 545 -15.91 5.63 -0.43
C ALA A 545 -16.22 5.27 -1.87
N THR A 546 -15.91 6.16 -2.76
CA THR A 546 -15.91 5.95 -4.20
C THR A 546 -14.63 5.29 -4.66
N ASP A 547 -14.71 4.47 -5.65
CA ASP A 547 -13.55 4.15 -6.50
C ASP A 547 -13.29 5.38 -7.40
N PRO A 548 -12.24 6.22 -7.14
CA PRO A 548 -11.92 7.37 -7.98
C PRO A 548 -11.41 6.96 -9.34
N TYR A 549 -11.31 5.68 -9.60
CA TYR A 549 -10.68 5.13 -10.79
C TYR A 549 -11.67 4.45 -11.72
N ASP A 550 -12.97 4.49 -11.40
CA ASP A 550 -14.01 4.11 -12.37
C ASP A 550 -14.21 5.26 -13.36
N CYS A 551 -13.58 5.14 -14.52
CA CYS A 551 -13.73 6.07 -15.63
C CYS A 551 -15.01 5.84 -16.47
N THR A 552 -16.02 5.12 -15.94
CA THR A 552 -17.26 4.86 -16.68
C THR A 552 -18.26 6.01 -16.64
N SER A 553 -17.94 7.11 -15.94
CA SER A 553 -18.81 8.30 -15.81
C SER A 553 -18.15 9.60 -16.29
N ALA A 554 -17.24 9.56 -17.28
CA ALA A 554 -16.73 10.76 -17.94
C ALA A 554 -17.16 10.81 -19.42
#